data_1125778ac9b0512eab0c1af4c5fb932f
#
_entry.id   1125778ac9b0512eab0c1af4c5fb932f
#
_cell.length_a   1.000
_cell.length_b   1.000
_cell.length_c   1.000
_cell.angle_alpha   90.00
_cell.angle_beta   90.00
_cell.angle_gamma   90.00
#
_symmetry.space_group_name_H-M   'P 1'
#
loop_
_entity.id
_entity.type
_entity.pdbx_description
1 polymer ?
#
loop_
_entity_poly.entity_id
_entity_poly.type
_entity_poly.pdbx_seq_one_letter_code
_entity_poly.pdbx_strand_id
1 'polypeptide(L)'
;FSTGVLRGHEGSPLMSGDVMYVHTPFPNKVFALDLNDGGKILWRYEPQQDPNVIAVMCCDTVYRGLSYADGMILLGQADTTVVALDANTGEPKWSTKIGDPAIGETLTATVVPVKDKVLVGISGGEYGVRGRMTALNLADGSEAWKAWSTGPDEELLVDPENTTHLGKPIGADSSLSSWEGDQWQIGGGTIWGWFSYDPDLNLVYYGTGNPSTWNPSQRPGDNKWSMTIMARDADTGMAKWFYQMTPHDEWDYDGVNEMILTNQTIDGQERKLLTHFDRNGLAYTLDRETGELLVAEKYDPVVNWTTGVDMDPNSETYGRPAVVPEYSTAQNGEDVNTTGVCPAALGTKDQQPAAFSPKTNLFYVPTNHVCMDYEPFRVAYTAGQPYVGATLSMYPAPNSHGGMGNFIAWD
;
A
#
# COMPACT_ATOMS: atom_id res chain seq x y z
N PHE A 1 -19.28 -17.68 15.68
CA PHE A 1 -19.94 -16.42 15.29
C PHE A 1 -19.98 -16.28 13.77
N SER A 2 -21.10 -15.90 13.21
CA SER A 2 -21.27 -15.65 11.77
C SER A 2 -21.61 -14.18 11.53
N THR A 3 -20.85 -13.53 10.65
CA THR A 3 -21.11 -12.13 10.25
C THR A 3 -22.30 -11.99 9.29
N GLY A 4 -22.71 -13.09 8.63
CA GLY A 4 -23.74 -13.10 7.59
C GLY A 4 -23.33 -12.46 6.27
N VAL A 5 -22.04 -12.18 6.07
CA VAL A 5 -21.47 -11.60 4.84
C VAL A 5 -20.56 -12.62 4.15
N LEU A 6 -20.90 -12.97 2.90
CA LEU A 6 -20.16 -13.96 2.07
C LEU A 6 -19.29 -13.23 1.05
N ARG A 7 -18.19 -12.62 1.51
CA ARG A 7 -17.17 -11.91 0.72
C ARG A 7 -15.80 -12.16 1.33
N GLY A 8 -14.74 -11.75 0.66
CA GLY A 8 -13.38 -11.86 1.18
C GLY A 8 -13.20 -11.09 2.49
N HIS A 9 -12.81 -11.78 3.55
CA HIS A 9 -12.51 -11.21 4.86
C HIS A 9 -10.99 -11.13 5.02
N GLU A 10 -10.40 -9.95 4.90
CA GLU A 10 -8.95 -9.73 5.00
C GLU A 10 -8.52 -9.12 6.34
N GLY A 11 -9.48 -8.69 7.16
CA GLY A 11 -9.20 -8.05 8.44
C GLY A 11 -9.11 -9.00 9.60
N SER A 12 -8.19 -8.72 10.52
CA SER A 12 -8.08 -9.44 11.79
C SER A 12 -9.05 -8.88 12.83
N PRO A 13 -9.57 -9.72 13.76
CA PRO A 13 -10.30 -9.25 14.92
C PRO A 13 -9.42 -8.35 15.80
N LEU A 14 -10.02 -7.29 16.36
CA LEU A 14 -9.38 -6.38 17.29
C LEU A 14 -9.89 -6.68 18.71
N MET A 15 -8.98 -6.70 19.69
CA MET A 15 -9.35 -6.89 21.09
C MET A 15 -8.96 -5.68 21.93
N SER A 16 -9.85 -5.29 22.85
CA SER A 16 -9.56 -4.33 23.92
C SER A 16 -10.24 -4.81 25.20
N GLY A 17 -9.44 -5.18 26.21
CA GLY A 17 -9.95 -5.83 27.40
C GLY A 17 -10.63 -7.15 27.07
N ASP A 18 -11.86 -7.33 27.57
CA ASP A 18 -12.68 -8.52 27.38
C ASP A 18 -13.64 -8.41 26.18
N VAL A 19 -13.46 -7.41 25.33
CA VAL A 19 -14.30 -7.20 24.14
C VAL A 19 -13.50 -7.47 22.87
N MET A 20 -14.07 -8.29 21.98
CA MET A 20 -13.56 -8.50 20.63
C MET A 20 -14.41 -7.73 19.63
N TYR A 21 -13.77 -6.93 18.80
CA TYR A 21 -14.42 -6.21 17.71
C TYR A 21 -14.13 -6.92 16.39
N VAL A 22 -15.21 -7.23 15.67
CA VAL A 22 -15.15 -7.91 14.37
C VAL A 22 -15.84 -7.04 13.34
N HIS A 23 -15.21 -6.84 12.20
CA HIS A 23 -15.83 -6.12 11.09
C HIS A 23 -16.10 -7.04 9.90
N THR A 24 -16.85 -6.54 8.93
CA THR A 24 -17.09 -7.21 7.64
C THR A 24 -16.48 -6.41 6.49
N PRO A 25 -16.23 -7.05 5.34
CA PRO A 25 -16.15 -6.33 4.07
C PRO A 25 -17.43 -5.53 3.85
N PHE A 26 -17.62 -4.90 2.68
CA PHE A 26 -18.90 -4.22 2.41
C PHE A 26 -20.10 -5.09 2.88
N PRO A 27 -21.04 -4.57 3.63
CA PRO A 27 -21.31 -3.14 3.93
C PRO A 27 -20.60 -2.58 5.17
N ASN A 28 -19.46 -3.13 5.60
CA ASN A 28 -18.61 -2.63 6.69
C ASN A 28 -19.31 -2.63 8.06
N LYS A 29 -20.03 -3.71 8.38
CA LYS A 29 -20.63 -3.89 9.70
C LYS A 29 -19.54 -4.08 10.75
N VAL A 30 -19.81 -3.61 11.97
CA VAL A 30 -18.95 -3.85 13.14
C VAL A 30 -19.77 -4.51 14.25
N PHE A 31 -19.17 -5.49 14.90
CA PHE A 31 -19.74 -6.20 16.04
C PHE A 31 -18.78 -6.12 17.23
N ALA A 32 -19.30 -5.80 18.41
CA ALA A 32 -18.58 -5.98 19.67
C ALA A 32 -19.08 -7.24 20.37
N LEU A 33 -18.19 -8.13 20.71
CA LEU A 33 -18.46 -9.45 21.28
C LEU A 33 -17.89 -9.54 22.70
N ASP A 34 -18.70 -9.97 23.67
CA ASP A 34 -18.27 -10.25 25.04
C ASP A 34 -17.53 -11.58 25.09
N LEU A 35 -16.25 -11.57 25.40
CA LEU A 35 -15.43 -12.78 25.52
C LEU A 35 -15.72 -13.58 26.80
N ASN A 36 -16.30 -12.96 27.82
CA ASN A 36 -16.70 -13.61 29.07
C ASN A 36 -18.06 -14.30 28.98
N ASP A 37 -18.90 -13.95 27.99
CA ASP A 37 -20.23 -14.53 27.77
C ASP A 37 -20.35 -15.22 26.40
N GLY A 38 -19.35 -16.05 26.06
CA GLY A 38 -19.36 -16.90 24.87
C GLY A 38 -19.44 -16.17 23.52
N GLY A 39 -19.01 -14.92 23.47
CA GLY A 39 -19.06 -14.11 22.25
C GLY A 39 -20.44 -13.50 21.98
N LYS A 40 -21.23 -13.25 23.03
CA LYS A 40 -22.50 -12.52 22.94
C LYS A 40 -22.27 -11.13 22.37
N ILE A 41 -23.14 -10.75 21.43
CA ILE A 41 -23.09 -9.42 20.82
C ILE A 41 -23.53 -8.38 21.87
N LEU A 42 -22.61 -7.47 22.20
CA LEU A 42 -22.87 -6.30 23.06
C LEU A 42 -23.58 -5.21 22.26
N TRP A 43 -23.05 -4.89 21.09
CA TRP A 43 -23.61 -3.95 20.13
C TRP A 43 -23.20 -4.30 18.71
N ARG A 44 -23.88 -3.71 17.74
CA ARG A 44 -23.51 -3.76 16.33
C ARG A 44 -23.73 -2.41 15.67
N TYR A 45 -22.85 -2.08 14.73
CA TYR A 45 -22.97 -0.95 13.84
C TYR A 45 -23.23 -1.44 12.42
N GLU A 46 -24.26 -0.90 11.78
CA GLU A 46 -24.65 -1.27 10.41
C GLU A 46 -24.82 0.01 9.58
N PRO A 47 -23.76 0.48 8.88
CA PRO A 47 -23.83 1.69 8.08
C PRO A 47 -24.76 1.53 6.89
N GLN A 48 -25.42 2.62 6.51
CA GLN A 48 -26.19 2.70 5.29
C GLN A 48 -25.31 3.29 4.20
N GLN A 49 -24.90 2.48 3.22
CA GLN A 49 -24.07 2.89 2.10
C GLN A 49 -24.81 2.63 0.79
N ASP A 50 -24.53 3.43 -0.25
CA ASP A 50 -25.01 3.16 -1.60
C ASP A 50 -24.33 1.89 -2.14
N PRO A 51 -25.09 0.83 -2.47
CA PRO A 51 -24.52 -0.41 -3.01
C PRO A 51 -23.83 -0.23 -4.36
N ASN A 52 -24.03 0.87 -5.06
CA ASN A 52 -23.32 1.18 -6.30
C ASN A 52 -21.81 1.35 -6.09
N VAL A 53 -21.35 1.62 -4.86
CA VAL A 53 -19.91 1.65 -4.55
C VAL A 53 -19.21 0.32 -4.88
N ILE A 54 -19.92 -0.81 -4.83
CA ILE A 54 -19.37 -2.13 -5.17
C ILE A 54 -18.81 -2.16 -6.60
N ALA A 55 -19.43 -1.43 -7.52
CA ALA A 55 -19.03 -1.40 -8.92
C ALA A 55 -17.65 -0.72 -9.16
N VAL A 56 -17.18 0.08 -8.19
CA VAL A 56 -15.89 0.79 -8.24
C VAL A 56 -14.89 0.27 -7.20
N MET A 57 -15.19 -0.83 -6.52
CA MET A 57 -14.23 -1.54 -5.68
C MET A 57 -13.49 -2.56 -6.53
N CYS A 58 -12.17 -2.42 -6.67
CA CYS A 58 -11.35 -3.45 -7.28
C CYS A 58 -11.21 -4.66 -6.35
N CYS A 59 -11.14 -5.83 -6.95
CA CYS A 59 -10.55 -7.00 -6.30
C CYS A 59 -11.30 -7.51 -5.06
N ASP A 60 -12.64 -7.50 -5.11
CA ASP A 60 -13.61 -7.75 -4.04
C ASP A 60 -13.83 -6.52 -3.12
N THR A 61 -14.83 -6.63 -2.27
CA THR A 61 -15.34 -5.55 -1.40
C THR A 61 -14.64 -5.54 -0.03
N VAL A 62 -13.35 -5.78 -0.01
CA VAL A 62 -12.54 -6.00 1.20
C VAL A 62 -12.37 -4.76 2.07
N TYR A 63 -12.13 -4.99 3.35
CA TYR A 63 -11.67 -3.99 4.31
C TYR A 63 -10.69 -4.66 5.28
N ARG A 64 -9.54 -4.01 5.57
CA ARG A 64 -8.38 -4.69 6.17
C ARG A 64 -8.26 -4.59 7.67
N GLY A 65 -9.07 -3.80 8.36
CA GLY A 65 -9.05 -3.83 9.82
C GLY A 65 -9.66 -2.64 10.54
N LEU A 66 -9.94 -2.85 11.81
CA LEU A 66 -10.34 -1.82 12.76
C LEU A 66 -9.12 -1.35 13.54
N SER A 67 -9.18 -0.11 14.05
CA SER A 67 -8.24 0.39 15.03
C SER A 67 -8.96 0.90 16.29
N TYR A 68 -8.21 0.96 17.39
CA TYR A 68 -8.70 1.45 18.67
C TYR A 68 -7.84 2.64 19.15
N ALA A 69 -8.48 3.72 19.53
CA ALA A 69 -7.84 4.87 20.18
C ALA A 69 -8.85 5.61 21.08
N ASP A 70 -8.42 6.02 22.26
CA ASP A 70 -9.19 6.87 23.17
C ASP A 70 -10.66 6.43 23.41
N GLY A 71 -10.89 5.11 23.59
CA GLY A 71 -12.22 4.56 23.77
C GLY A 71 -13.09 4.58 22.51
N MET A 72 -12.48 4.72 21.33
CA MET A 72 -13.16 4.68 20.04
C MET A 72 -12.67 3.52 19.17
N ILE A 73 -13.58 2.96 18.38
CA ILE A 73 -13.29 2.06 17.28
C ILE A 73 -13.31 2.89 15.99
N LEU A 74 -12.20 2.84 15.26
CA LEU A 74 -12.02 3.57 14.02
C LEU A 74 -12.24 2.64 12.83
N LEU A 75 -13.00 3.10 11.84
CA LEU A 75 -13.45 2.34 10.68
C LEU A 75 -13.42 3.20 9.43
N GLY A 76 -12.86 2.68 8.32
CA GLY A 76 -13.09 3.20 6.97
C GLY A 76 -14.23 2.43 6.31
N GLN A 77 -15.14 3.13 5.64
CA GLN A 77 -16.22 2.53 4.86
C GLN A 77 -15.90 2.57 3.37
N ALA A 78 -16.45 1.63 2.62
CA ALA A 78 -16.23 1.52 1.18
C ALA A 78 -16.53 2.83 0.43
N ASP A 79 -17.53 3.58 0.88
CA ASP A 79 -17.96 4.86 0.30
C ASP A 79 -17.04 6.06 0.65
N THR A 80 -15.84 5.79 1.17
CA THR A 80 -14.84 6.79 1.61
C THR A 80 -15.19 7.55 2.90
N THR A 81 -16.14 7.06 3.68
CA THR A 81 -16.45 7.64 4.97
C THR A 81 -15.56 7.02 6.07
N VAL A 82 -14.87 7.84 6.83
CA VAL A 82 -14.15 7.44 8.05
C VAL A 82 -15.04 7.72 9.25
N VAL A 83 -15.22 6.73 10.12
CA VAL A 83 -16.10 6.80 11.28
C VAL A 83 -15.35 6.44 12.55
N ALA A 84 -15.56 7.19 13.62
CA ALA A 84 -15.20 6.82 14.99
C ALA A 84 -16.45 6.43 15.77
N LEU A 85 -16.50 5.19 16.24
CA LEU A 85 -17.56 4.66 17.06
C LEU A 85 -17.16 4.65 18.54
N ASP A 86 -18.05 4.98 19.45
CA ASP A 86 -17.82 4.74 20.87
C ASP A 86 -17.63 3.24 21.11
N ALA A 87 -16.51 2.84 21.69
CA ALA A 87 -16.17 1.43 21.86
C ALA A 87 -17.13 0.65 22.77
N ASN A 88 -17.85 1.34 23.68
CA ASN A 88 -18.80 0.70 24.61
C ASN A 88 -20.20 0.56 24.02
N THR A 89 -20.62 1.50 23.16
CA THR A 89 -22.01 1.58 22.70
C THR A 89 -22.18 1.33 21.20
N GLY A 90 -21.11 1.50 20.39
CA GLY A 90 -21.18 1.43 18.93
C GLY A 90 -21.78 2.67 18.27
N GLU A 91 -22.10 3.71 19.03
CA GLU A 91 -22.65 4.95 18.48
C GLU A 91 -21.55 5.80 17.82
N PRO A 92 -21.81 6.38 16.64
CA PRO A 92 -20.87 7.28 16.00
C PRO A 92 -20.60 8.54 16.84
N LYS A 93 -19.30 8.83 17.10
CA LYS A 93 -18.86 10.10 17.71
C LYS A 93 -18.62 11.16 16.65
N TRP A 94 -18.02 10.77 15.54
CA TRP A 94 -17.85 11.61 14.36
C TRP A 94 -17.79 10.74 13.10
N SER A 95 -18.01 11.38 11.96
CA SER A 95 -17.99 10.75 10.63
C SER A 95 -17.53 11.77 9.60
N THR A 96 -16.52 11.44 8.80
CA THR A 96 -15.93 12.33 7.81
C THR A 96 -15.77 11.63 6.47
N LYS A 97 -16.34 12.22 5.41
CA LYS A 97 -16.17 11.74 4.05
C LYS A 97 -14.91 12.36 3.43
N ILE A 98 -14.00 11.53 2.93
CA ILE A 98 -12.69 11.97 2.43
C ILE A 98 -12.52 11.80 0.92
N GLY A 99 -13.49 11.22 0.22
CA GLY A 99 -13.39 10.95 -1.21
C GLY A 99 -14.74 10.82 -1.90
N ASP A 100 -14.71 10.51 -3.19
CA ASP A 100 -15.91 10.40 -4.04
C ASP A 100 -15.91 9.07 -4.84
N PRO A 101 -16.78 8.12 -4.51
CA PRO A 101 -16.94 6.88 -5.28
C PRO A 101 -17.35 7.09 -6.74
N ALA A 102 -17.96 8.24 -7.08
CA ALA A 102 -18.34 8.52 -8.46
C ALA A 102 -17.16 8.61 -9.43
N ILE A 103 -15.95 8.88 -8.91
CA ILE A 103 -14.69 8.87 -9.68
C ILE A 103 -13.82 7.65 -9.43
N GLY A 104 -14.33 6.64 -8.70
CA GLY A 104 -13.60 5.41 -8.41
C GLY A 104 -12.87 5.37 -7.06
N GLU A 105 -13.01 6.40 -6.22
CA GLU A 105 -12.37 6.42 -4.90
C GLU A 105 -13.10 5.52 -3.90
N THR A 106 -12.34 4.68 -3.19
CA THR A 106 -12.85 3.77 -2.15
C THR A 106 -11.88 3.66 -0.99
N LEU A 107 -12.30 3.04 0.11
CA LEU A 107 -11.43 2.70 1.25
C LEU A 107 -11.40 1.19 1.46
N THR A 108 -10.20 0.63 1.41
CA THR A 108 -9.93 -0.78 1.68
C THR A 108 -8.84 -0.99 2.73
N ALA A 109 -8.03 0.05 2.99
CA ALA A 109 -7.00 0.06 4.03
C ALA A 109 -7.58 0.22 5.43
N THR A 110 -6.88 -0.31 6.43
CA THR A 110 -7.12 0.03 7.83
C THR A 110 -6.81 1.50 8.08
N VAL A 111 -7.67 2.20 8.81
CA VAL A 111 -7.35 3.54 9.32
C VAL A 111 -6.48 3.40 10.58
N VAL A 112 -5.41 4.17 10.69
CA VAL A 112 -4.40 3.99 11.73
C VAL A 112 -4.29 5.22 12.62
N PRO A 113 -4.57 5.12 13.94
CA PRO A 113 -4.35 6.21 14.86
C PRO A 113 -2.84 6.43 15.12
N VAL A 114 -2.41 7.66 15.01
CA VAL A 114 -1.05 8.10 15.32
C VAL A 114 -1.14 9.38 16.14
N LYS A 115 -0.77 9.32 17.42
CA LYS A 115 -0.89 10.43 18.38
C LYS A 115 -2.35 10.94 18.43
N ASP A 116 -2.56 12.19 18.10
CA ASP A 116 -3.85 12.87 18.05
C ASP A 116 -4.52 12.85 16.65
N LYS A 117 -4.01 12.02 15.74
CA LYS A 117 -4.49 11.92 14.35
C LYS A 117 -4.93 10.51 13.97
N VAL A 118 -5.72 10.42 12.92
CA VAL A 118 -6.11 9.19 12.24
C VAL A 118 -5.64 9.28 10.79
N LEU A 119 -4.74 8.40 10.39
CA LEU A 119 -4.23 8.33 9.03
C LEU A 119 -5.06 7.38 8.18
N VAL A 120 -5.35 7.80 6.95
CA VAL A 120 -6.12 7.02 6.00
C VAL A 120 -5.63 7.26 4.58
N GLY A 121 -5.38 6.18 3.84
CA GLY A 121 -5.05 6.22 2.41
C GLY A 121 -6.30 6.04 1.54
N ILE A 122 -6.24 6.45 0.29
CA ILE A 122 -7.31 6.24 -0.70
C ILE A 122 -6.95 5.11 -1.65
N SER A 123 -7.94 4.28 -2.02
CA SER A 123 -7.86 3.21 -3.02
C SER A 123 -8.52 3.62 -4.33
N GLY A 124 -8.28 2.87 -5.41
CA GLY A 124 -8.92 3.05 -6.71
C GLY A 124 -7.94 3.29 -7.86
N GLY A 125 -6.70 2.80 -7.77
CA GLY A 125 -5.69 2.93 -8.83
C GLY A 125 -6.22 2.46 -10.19
N GLU A 126 -6.95 1.35 -10.23
CA GLU A 126 -7.55 0.74 -11.44
C GLU A 126 -8.65 1.61 -12.08
N TYR A 127 -9.04 2.71 -11.43
CA TYR A 127 -9.99 3.71 -11.93
C TYR A 127 -9.33 5.04 -12.24
N GLY A 128 -7.99 5.11 -12.24
CA GLY A 128 -7.24 6.36 -12.44
C GLY A 128 -7.36 7.32 -11.26
N VAL A 129 -7.60 6.79 -10.06
CA VAL A 129 -7.61 7.61 -8.84
C VAL A 129 -6.20 8.05 -8.49
N ARG A 130 -6.01 9.33 -8.27
CA ARG A 130 -4.77 9.88 -7.76
C ARG A 130 -4.62 9.59 -6.27
N GLY A 131 -3.55 8.90 -5.88
CA GLY A 131 -3.29 8.46 -4.52
C GLY A 131 -3.02 9.62 -3.55
N ARG A 132 -3.45 9.45 -2.31
CA ARG A 132 -3.17 10.39 -1.22
C ARG A 132 -3.29 9.77 0.15
N MET A 133 -2.53 10.32 1.10
CA MET A 133 -2.71 10.14 2.53
C MET A 133 -3.48 11.33 3.09
N THR A 134 -4.51 11.07 3.88
CA THR A 134 -5.25 12.08 4.65
C THR A 134 -5.07 11.81 6.14
N ALA A 135 -4.73 12.82 6.91
CA ALA A 135 -4.75 12.79 8.37
C ALA A 135 -5.96 13.56 8.89
N LEU A 136 -6.76 12.91 9.71
CA LEU A 136 -7.88 13.51 10.42
C LEU A 136 -7.53 13.70 11.90
N ASN A 137 -8.04 14.74 12.53
CA ASN A 137 -7.93 14.89 13.97
C ASN A 137 -8.75 13.81 14.69
N LEU A 138 -8.13 13.08 15.60
CA LEU A 138 -8.77 11.98 16.34
C LEU A 138 -9.99 12.45 17.14
N ALA A 139 -9.96 13.67 17.64
CA ALA A 139 -11.01 14.22 18.51
C ALA A 139 -12.34 14.45 17.78
N ASP A 140 -12.33 14.91 16.53
CA ASP A 140 -13.53 15.37 15.82
C ASP A 140 -13.62 14.99 14.36
N GLY A 141 -12.60 14.30 13.81
CA GLY A 141 -12.56 13.87 12.42
C GLY A 141 -12.31 14.98 11.39
N SER A 142 -11.98 16.22 11.81
CA SER A 142 -11.60 17.28 10.89
C SER A 142 -10.27 17.00 10.22
N GLU A 143 -10.08 17.43 8.96
CA GLU A 143 -8.82 17.24 8.23
C GLU A 143 -7.69 18.05 8.88
N ALA A 144 -6.59 17.38 9.23
CA ALA A 144 -5.39 17.98 9.77
C ALA A 144 -4.38 18.31 8.66
N TRP A 145 -4.11 17.34 7.78
CA TRP A 145 -3.28 17.52 6.59
C TRP A 145 -3.63 16.47 5.54
N LYS A 146 -3.23 16.76 4.30
CA LYS A 146 -3.39 15.85 3.16
C LYS A 146 -2.15 15.93 2.27
N ALA A 147 -1.59 14.76 1.91
CA ALA A 147 -0.42 14.65 1.05
C ALA A 147 -0.72 13.71 -0.14
N TRP A 148 -0.59 14.24 -1.35
CA TRP A 148 -0.76 13.45 -2.57
C TRP A 148 0.49 12.61 -2.87
N SER A 149 0.31 11.55 -3.63
CA SER A 149 1.42 10.67 -4.05
C SER A 149 2.13 11.15 -5.31
N THR A 150 1.43 11.88 -6.17
CA THR A 150 1.91 12.41 -7.46
C THR A 150 1.50 13.87 -7.61
N GLY A 151 2.19 14.66 -8.45
CA GLY A 151 1.81 16.04 -8.78
C GLY A 151 2.75 17.12 -8.24
N PRO A 152 2.25 18.36 -8.03
CA PRO A 152 3.05 19.49 -7.57
C PRO A 152 3.63 19.32 -6.16
N ASP A 153 4.78 19.92 -5.91
CA ASP A 153 5.52 19.81 -4.64
C ASP A 153 4.69 20.24 -3.42
N GLU A 154 3.89 21.29 -3.55
CA GLU A 154 3.02 21.80 -2.48
C GLU A 154 1.91 20.81 -2.10
N GLU A 155 1.39 20.04 -3.05
CA GLU A 155 0.37 19.02 -2.81
C GLU A 155 0.98 17.72 -2.26
N LEU A 156 2.22 17.42 -2.64
CA LEU A 156 2.97 16.31 -2.09
C LEU A 156 3.47 16.57 -0.67
N LEU A 157 3.42 17.79 -0.18
CA LEU A 157 4.05 18.23 1.06
C LEU A 157 5.53 17.82 1.09
N VAL A 158 6.29 18.24 0.10
CA VAL A 158 7.74 18.03 -0.01
C VAL A 158 8.49 19.35 0.08
N ASP A 159 9.70 19.29 0.60
CA ASP A 159 10.71 20.33 0.49
C ASP A 159 11.76 19.86 -0.54
N PRO A 160 11.82 20.47 -1.73
CA PRO A 160 12.72 20.02 -2.80
C PRO A 160 14.21 19.94 -2.42
N GLU A 161 14.64 20.76 -1.45
CA GLU A 161 16.04 20.84 -1.00
C GLU A 161 16.32 19.88 0.18
N ASN A 162 15.31 19.56 1.01
CA ASN A 162 15.48 18.80 2.25
C ASN A 162 14.79 17.43 2.23
N THR A 163 13.75 17.22 1.40
CA THR A 163 13.22 15.87 1.16
C THR A 163 14.21 15.10 0.27
N THR A 164 14.57 13.88 0.67
CA THR A 164 15.61 13.12 -0.02
C THR A 164 15.09 11.84 -0.70
N HIS A 165 15.77 11.44 -1.76
CA HIS A 165 15.72 10.11 -2.35
C HIS A 165 17.13 9.55 -2.39
N LEU A 166 17.37 8.43 -1.70
CA LEU A 166 18.70 7.81 -1.57
C LEU A 166 19.80 8.81 -1.11
N GLY A 167 19.44 9.63 -0.10
CA GLY A 167 20.35 10.62 0.49
C GLY A 167 20.61 11.88 -0.35
N LYS A 168 19.97 12.02 -1.52
CA LYS A 168 20.08 13.21 -2.38
C LYS A 168 18.77 13.99 -2.36
N PRO A 169 18.78 15.34 -2.34
CA PRO A 169 17.57 16.14 -2.52
C PRO A 169 16.79 15.73 -3.75
N ILE A 170 15.45 15.68 -3.64
CA ILE A 170 14.61 15.27 -4.78
C ILE A 170 14.55 16.31 -5.89
N GLY A 171 14.82 17.59 -5.58
CA GLY A 171 14.71 18.71 -6.51
C GLY A 171 13.28 19.18 -6.73
N ALA A 172 13.13 20.37 -7.28
CA ALA A 172 11.83 20.94 -7.58
C ALA A 172 11.10 20.15 -8.67
N ASP A 173 9.78 20.04 -8.55
CA ASP A 173 8.89 19.36 -9.50
C ASP A 173 9.29 17.91 -9.79
N SER A 174 9.91 17.22 -8.81
CA SER A 174 10.45 15.88 -8.99
C SER A 174 9.41 14.85 -9.43
N SER A 175 8.15 14.99 -8.99
CA SER A 175 7.05 14.18 -9.49
C SER A 175 6.64 14.61 -10.90
N LEU A 176 6.29 15.89 -11.11
CA LEU A 176 5.80 16.40 -12.39
C LEU A 176 6.75 16.11 -13.55
N SER A 177 8.05 16.28 -13.33
CA SER A 177 9.08 16.06 -14.36
C SER A 177 9.23 14.60 -14.80
N SER A 178 8.60 13.66 -14.08
CA SER A 178 8.65 12.22 -14.32
C SER A 178 7.39 11.66 -15.00
N TRP A 179 6.47 12.52 -15.38
CA TRP A 179 5.23 12.18 -16.08
C TRP A 179 5.15 12.93 -17.41
N GLU A 180 4.48 12.34 -18.39
CA GLU A 180 4.16 13.04 -19.63
C GLU A 180 2.85 13.83 -19.45
N GLY A 181 2.91 15.15 -19.71
CA GLY A 181 1.74 16.02 -19.63
C GLY A 181 1.03 15.94 -18.28
N ASP A 182 -0.28 15.77 -18.31
CA ASP A 182 -1.14 15.73 -17.12
C ASP A 182 -1.46 14.32 -16.61
N GLN A 183 -0.72 13.30 -17.05
CA GLN A 183 -0.98 11.90 -16.66
C GLN A 183 -0.88 11.69 -15.14
N TRP A 184 -0.09 12.50 -14.43
CA TRP A 184 0.00 12.47 -12.96
C TRP A 184 -1.35 12.70 -12.26
N GLN A 185 -2.32 13.37 -12.89
CA GLN A 185 -3.64 13.64 -12.31
C GLN A 185 -4.51 12.38 -12.19
N ILE A 186 -4.23 11.38 -13.02
CA ILE A 186 -4.85 10.05 -12.99
C ILE A 186 -3.80 8.97 -12.72
N GLY A 187 -2.71 9.36 -12.08
CA GLY A 187 -1.45 8.62 -12.00
C GLY A 187 -1.38 7.59 -10.87
N GLY A 188 -2.47 7.12 -10.31
CA GLY A 188 -2.43 6.09 -9.28
C GLY A 188 -1.62 6.49 -8.06
N GLY A 189 -0.68 5.64 -7.63
CA GLY A 189 0.06 5.83 -6.38
C GLY A 189 -0.86 5.76 -5.17
N THR A 190 -1.95 4.98 -5.26
CA THR A 190 -2.96 4.85 -4.21
C THR A 190 -2.39 4.15 -2.98
N ILE A 191 -3.00 4.37 -1.82
CA ILE A 191 -2.48 3.92 -0.52
C ILE A 191 -3.55 3.05 0.13
N TRP A 192 -3.50 1.75 -0.16
CA TRP A 192 -4.51 0.80 0.27
C TRP A 192 -3.97 -0.29 1.22
N GLY A 193 -2.68 -0.21 1.58
CA GLY A 193 -1.99 -1.18 2.42
C GLY A 193 -1.83 -0.76 3.88
N TRP A 194 -0.66 -0.98 4.43
CA TRP A 194 -0.35 -0.86 5.84
C TRP A 194 0.53 0.36 6.13
N PHE A 195 0.39 0.91 7.35
CA PHE A 195 1.18 2.04 7.82
C PHE A 195 1.94 1.64 9.08
N SER A 196 3.17 2.16 9.22
CA SER A 196 3.98 1.98 10.42
C SER A 196 4.38 3.33 10.98
N TYR A 197 4.47 3.44 12.30
CA TYR A 197 4.84 4.67 13.00
C TYR A 197 6.02 4.44 13.92
N ASP A 198 7.03 5.30 13.83
CA ASP A 198 8.15 5.38 14.77
C ASP A 198 7.95 6.59 15.70
N PRO A 199 7.64 6.39 16.99
CA PRO A 199 7.42 7.49 17.93
C PRO A 199 8.71 8.24 18.28
N ASP A 200 9.89 7.62 18.17
CA ASP A 200 11.18 8.25 18.47
C ASP A 200 11.58 9.25 17.37
N LEU A 201 11.27 8.94 16.13
CA LEU A 201 11.55 9.79 14.97
C LEU A 201 10.36 10.68 14.58
N ASN A 202 9.18 10.41 15.13
CA ASN A 202 7.90 11.01 14.74
C ASN A 202 7.60 10.83 13.24
N LEU A 203 7.99 9.69 12.68
CA LEU A 203 7.81 9.38 11.26
C LEU A 203 6.79 8.28 11.03
N VAL A 204 5.95 8.49 10.04
CA VAL A 204 5.04 7.49 9.48
C VAL A 204 5.64 6.95 8.18
N TYR A 205 5.62 5.62 8.02
CA TYR A 205 6.08 4.93 6.82
C TYR A 205 4.93 4.21 6.16
N TYR A 206 4.86 4.31 4.83
CA TYR A 206 3.86 3.62 4.03
C TYR A 206 4.32 3.51 2.58
N GLY A 207 3.71 2.61 1.84
CA GLY A 207 3.96 2.44 0.42
C GLY A 207 2.85 3.01 -0.45
N THR A 208 3.20 3.36 -1.68
CA THR A 208 2.24 3.76 -2.71
C THR A 208 2.12 2.69 -3.78
N GLY A 209 0.94 2.54 -4.35
CA GLY A 209 0.61 1.56 -5.37
C GLY A 209 1.11 1.92 -6.76
N ASN A 210 0.66 1.15 -7.74
CA ASN A 210 1.00 1.28 -9.15
C ASN A 210 0.66 2.68 -9.72
N PRO A 211 1.27 3.06 -10.87
CA PRO A 211 1.04 4.37 -11.50
C PRO A 211 -0.25 4.45 -12.34
N SER A 212 -1.32 3.74 -11.97
CA SER A 212 -2.63 3.66 -12.60
C SER A 212 -2.64 2.78 -13.86
N THR A 213 -2.93 3.27 -15.08
CA THR A 213 -3.08 2.32 -16.19
C THR A 213 -1.88 1.35 -16.27
N TRP A 214 -2.21 0.08 -16.43
CA TRP A 214 -1.22 -1.00 -16.51
C TRP A 214 -0.50 -1.05 -17.87
N ASN A 215 -0.91 -0.16 -18.81
CA ASN A 215 -0.20 0.05 -20.06
C ASN A 215 0.89 1.11 -19.90
N PRO A 216 2.17 0.72 -19.78
CA PRO A 216 3.27 1.66 -19.54
C PRO A 216 3.47 2.66 -20.67
N SER A 217 3.06 2.32 -21.90
CA SER A 217 3.16 3.20 -23.07
C SER A 217 2.28 4.44 -22.97
N GLN A 218 1.25 4.42 -22.13
CA GLN A 218 0.35 5.58 -21.92
C GLN A 218 0.87 6.57 -20.90
N ARG A 219 1.93 6.24 -20.15
CA ARG A 219 2.49 7.05 -19.07
C ARG A 219 4.03 6.98 -19.04
N PRO A 220 4.71 7.41 -20.09
CA PRO A 220 6.18 7.42 -20.12
C PRO A 220 6.81 8.14 -18.93
N GLY A 221 8.04 7.77 -18.57
CA GLY A 221 8.81 8.33 -17.47
C GLY A 221 8.77 7.47 -16.21
N ASP A 222 9.48 7.87 -15.16
CA ASP A 222 9.58 7.12 -13.90
C ASP A 222 8.30 7.07 -13.07
N ASN A 223 7.33 7.92 -13.37
CA ASN A 223 6.03 8.03 -12.70
C ASN A 223 6.16 8.24 -11.17
N LYS A 224 7.03 9.16 -10.75
CA LYS A 224 7.25 9.49 -9.34
C LYS A 224 6.00 10.17 -8.73
N TRP A 225 5.56 9.84 -7.54
CA TRP A 225 6.12 8.86 -6.61
C TRP A 225 5.12 7.70 -6.41
N SER A 226 4.78 6.99 -7.47
CA SER A 226 4.17 5.67 -7.41
C SER A 226 5.22 4.62 -7.04
N MET A 227 4.83 3.44 -6.57
CA MET A 227 5.74 2.34 -6.19
C MET A 227 6.82 2.74 -5.20
N THR A 228 6.46 3.58 -4.22
CA THR A 228 7.42 4.32 -3.39
C THR A 228 7.16 4.08 -1.91
N ILE A 229 8.23 3.79 -1.15
CA ILE A 229 8.22 3.89 0.31
C ILE A 229 8.35 5.37 0.67
N MET A 230 7.41 5.88 1.44
CA MET A 230 7.36 7.26 1.90
C MET A 230 7.57 7.33 3.42
N ALA A 231 8.45 8.24 3.87
CA ALA A 231 8.60 8.61 5.26
C ALA A 231 8.16 10.06 5.47
N ARG A 232 7.17 10.27 6.34
CA ARG A 232 6.60 11.60 6.59
C ARG A 232 6.52 11.91 8.08
N ASP A 233 6.71 13.17 8.41
CA ASP A 233 6.43 13.69 9.75
C ASP A 233 4.94 13.52 10.08
N ALA A 234 4.65 12.88 11.20
CA ALA A 234 3.28 12.52 11.58
C ALA A 234 2.41 13.74 11.91
N ASP A 235 2.99 14.84 12.38
CA ASP A 235 2.25 16.04 12.78
C ASP A 235 1.87 16.91 11.59
N THR A 236 2.76 17.02 10.61
CA THR A 236 2.64 17.98 9.50
C THR A 236 2.37 17.35 8.14
N GLY A 237 2.64 16.04 7.97
CA GLY A 237 2.60 15.37 6.69
C GLY A 237 3.80 15.68 5.78
N MET A 238 4.73 16.54 6.19
CA MET A 238 5.92 16.87 5.39
C MET A 238 6.79 15.64 5.18
N ALA A 239 7.20 15.42 3.94
CA ALA A 239 8.03 14.28 3.59
C ALA A 239 9.47 14.48 4.07
N LYS A 240 10.04 13.42 4.66
CA LYS A 240 11.44 13.37 5.06
C LYS A 240 12.29 12.74 3.98
N TRP A 241 11.89 11.56 3.52
CA TRP A 241 12.55 10.86 2.43
C TRP A 241 11.59 9.94 1.69
N PHE A 242 11.95 9.61 0.46
CA PHE A 242 11.28 8.67 -0.43
C PHE A 242 12.26 7.64 -0.97
N TYR A 243 11.77 6.44 -1.26
CA TYR A 243 12.50 5.43 -2.04
C TYR A 243 11.55 4.77 -3.03
N GLN A 244 11.74 5.01 -4.33
CA GLN A 244 10.95 4.39 -5.39
C GLN A 244 11.52 3.02 -5.74
N MET A 245 10.77 1.96 -5.46
CA MET A 245 11.19 0.56 -5.59
C MET A 245 11.14 0.06 -7.03
N THR A 246 10.10 0.47 -7.77
CA THR A 246 9.88 0.07 -9.17
C THR A 246 9.55 1.31 -10.00
N PRO A 247 10.58 2.09 -10.47
CA PRO A 247 10.35 3.19 -11.41
C PRO A 247 9.71 2.68 -12.69
N HIS A 248 8.73 3.43 -13.23
CA HIS A 248 8.00 3.03 -14.43
C HIS A 248 7.39 1.62 -14.34
N ASP A 249 6.70 1.32 -13.23
CA ASP A 249 6.13 -0.02 -13.05
C ASP A 249 5.33 -0.47 -14.28
N GLU A 250 5.64 -1.67 -14.76
CA GLU A 250 5.11 -2.24 -16.01
C GLU A 250 4.27 -3.49 -15.76
N TRP A 251 4.07 -3.89 -14.48
CA TRP A 251 3.59 -5.22 -14.10
C TRP A 251 2.48 -5.20 -13.05
N ASP A 252 2.09 -4.02 -12.58
CA ASP A 252 1.17 -3.85 -11.46
C ASP A 252 1.75 -4.37 -10.13
N TYR A 253 2.98 -3.97 -9.82
CA TYR A 253 3.63 -4.29 -8.54
C TYR A 253 3.38 -3.19 -7.52
N ASP A 254 2.28 -3.25 -6.79
CA ASP A 254 1.96 -2.27 -5.74
C ASP A 254 2.94 -2.32 -4.56
N GLY A 255 3.51 -1.19 -4.18
CA GLY A 255 4.46 -1.08 -3.06
C GLY A 255 3.82 -0.89 -1.68
N VAL A 256 2.61 -1.39 -1.45
CA VAL A 256 1.77 -1.03 -0.30
C VAL A 256 1.86 -1.99 0.90
N ASN A 257 2.67 -3.03 0.81
CA ASN A 257 2.85 -3.99 1.89
C ASN A 257 3.41 -3.31 3.15
N GLU A 258 3.30 -3.98 4.29
CA GLU A 258 3.74 -3.43 5.58
C GLU A 258 5.24 -3.09 5.63
N MET A 259 5.56 -2.07 6.40
CA MET A 259 6.93 -1.68 6.75
C MET A 259 7.25 -2.20 8.15
N ILE A 260 8.15 -3.19 8.26
CA ILE A 260 8.52 -3.80 9.54
C ILE A 260 9.69 -3.02 10.13
N LEU A 261 9.44 -2.37 11.27
CA LEU A 261 10.44 -1.53 11.94
C LEU A 261 11.21 -2.36 12.98
N THR A 262 12.52 -2.40 12.85
CA THR A 262 13.41 -3.11 13.80
C THR A 262 14.62 -2.25 14.15
N ASN A 263 15.25 -2.52 15.30
CA ASN A 263 16.57 -1.99 15.63
C ASN A 263 17.52 -3.18 15.63
N GLN A 264 18.53 -3.14 14.78
CA GLN A 264 19.49 -4.22 14.60
C GLN A 264 20.91 -3.69 14.46
N THR A 265 21.90 -4.57 14.70
CA THR A 265 23.30 -4.24 14.48
C THR A 265 23.72 -4.71 13.08
N ILE A 266 24.07 -3.77 12.22
CA ILE A 266 24.63 -4.04 10.88
C ILE A 266 26.07 -3.53 10.88
N ASP A 267 27.01 -4.36 10.48
CA ASP A 267 28.46 -4.05 10.44
C ASP A 267 29.01 -3.45 11.76
N GLY A 268 28.48 -3.92 12.89
CA GLY A 268 28.87 -3.47 14.22
C GLY A 268 28.28 -2.13 14.66
N GLN A 269 27.36 -1.55 13.89
CA GLN A 269 26.64 -0.32 14.22
C GLN A 269 25.17 -0.61 14.48
N GLU A 270 24.62 -0.05 15.56
CA GLU A 270 23.18 -0.07 15.78
C GLU A 270 22.48 0.83 14.76
N ARG A 271 21.50 0.25 14.05
CA ARG A 271 20.72 0.92 13.02
C ARG A 271 19.22 0.80 13.32
N LYS A 272 18.50 1.85 13.05
CA LYS A 272 17.03 1.86 13.00
C LYS A 272 16.60 1.43 11.60
N LEU A 273 16.05 0.22 11.46
CA LEU A 273 15.76 -0.37 10.16
C LEU A 273 14.28 -0.36 9.85
N LEU A 274 13.98 -0.23 8.56
CA LEU A 274 12.71 -0.52 7.92
C LEU A 274 12.95 -1.64 6.92
N THR A 275 12.27 -2.79 7.11
CA THR A 275 12.31 -3.89 6.15
C THR A 275 10.95 -4.05 5.49
N HIS A 276 10.96 -4.16 4.16
CA HIS A 276 9.78 -4.25 3.32
C HIS A 276 9.92 -5.39 2.31
N PHE A 277 8.94 -6.30 2.31
CA PHE A 277 8.84 -7.38 1.33
C PHE A 277 7.83 -6.94 0.27
N ASP A 278 8.34 -6.51 -0.88
CA ASP A 278 7.52 -5.90 -1.92
C ASP A 278 6.87 -6.93 -2.87
N ARG A 279 5.77 -6.54 -3.52
CA ARG A 279 5.10 -7.36 -4.53
C ARG A 279 6.04 -7.72 -5.68
N ASN A 280 6.96 -6.86 -6.03
CA ASN A 280 7.96 -7.06 -7.10
C ASN A 280 8.93 -8.21 -6.84
N GLY A 281 8.90 -8.83 -5.66
CA GLY A 281 9.72 -9.98 -5.27
C GLY A 281 11.08 -9.63 -4.69
N LEU A 282 11.31 -8.35 -4.38
CA LEU A 282 12.51 -7.88 -3.70
C LEU A 282 12.20 -7.52 -2.24
N ALA A 283 13.07 -7.96 -1.33
CA ALA A 283 13.11 -7.53 0.05
C ALA A 283 14.05 -6.33 0.17
N TYR A 284 13.53 -5.23 0.67
CA TYR A 284 14.28 -4.00 0.88
C TYR A 284 14.52 -3.77 2.37
N THR A 285 15.74 -3.42 2.75
CA THR A 285 16.05 -2.91 4.09
C THR A 285 16.68 -1.53 3.96
N LEU A 286 16.07 -0.55 4.61
CA LEU A 286 16.51 0.83 4.64
C LEU A 286 16.81 1.27 6.08
N ASP A 287 17.76 2.19 6.22
CA ASP A 287 17.83 3.01 7.42
C ASP A 287 16.60 3.91 7.46
N ARG A 288 15.73 3.72 8.47
CA ARG A 288 14.43 4.39 8.48
C ARG A 288 14.47 5.86 8.88
N GLU A 289 15.62 6.34 9.40
CA GLU A 289 15.83 7.75 9.70
C GLU A 289 16.20 8.55 8.44
N THR A 290 17.02 7.94 7.56
CA THR A 290 17.64 8.65 6.43
C THR A 290 17.11 8.23 5.06
N GLY A 291 16.52 7.03 4.94
CA GLY A 291 16.15 6.43 3.66
C GLY A 291 17.34 5.81 2.91
N GLU A 292 18.50 5.61 3.56
CA GLU A 292 19.63 4.90 2.98
C GLU A 292 19.25 3.46 2.66
N LEU A 293 19.44 3.02 1.41
CA LEU A 293 19.20 1.65 1.00
C LEU A 293 20.38 0.77 1.40
N LEU A 294 20.12 -0.21 2.28
CA LEU A 294 21.13 -1.10 2.83
C LEU A 294 21.13 -2.48 2.17
N VAL A 295 19.92 -3.00 1.87
CA VAL A 295 19.72 -4.31 1.24
C VAL A 295 18.60 -4.22 0.22
N ALA A 296 18.77 -4.90 -0.91
CA ALA A 296 17.74 -5.14 -1.91
C ALA A 296 17.97 -6.49 -2.57
N GLU A 297 17.29 -7.53 -2.11
CA GLU A 297 17.51 -8.92 -2.53
C GLU A 297 16.22 -9.63 -2.92
N LYS A 298 16.30 -10.56 -3.87
CA LYS A 298 15.17 -11.41 -4.23
C LYS A 298 14.86 -12.37 -3.09
N TYR A 299 13.62 -12.36 -2.58
CA TYR A 299 13.18 -13.32 -1.57
C TYR A 299 12.40 -14.51 -2.15
N ASP A 300 12.21 -14.53 -3.48
CA ASP A 300 11.78 -15.70 -4.24
C ASP A 300 12.72 -15.88 -5.45
N PRO A 301 13.36 -17.06 -5.60
CA PRO A 301 14.32 -17.30 -6.68
C PRO A 301 13.68 -17.31 -8.08
N VAL A 302 12.35 -17.37 -8.18
CA VAL A 302 11.65 -17.35 -9.48
C VAL A 302 11.58 -15.95 -10.11
N VAL A 303 11.80 -14.90 -9.33
CA VAL A 303 11.77 -13.50 -9.80
C VAL A 303 12.72 -13.29 -10.96
N ASN A 304 12.17 -12.92 -12.14
CA ASN A 304 12.93 -12.86 -13.39
C ASN A 304 12.85 -11.51 -14.13
N TRP A 305 11.91 -10.62 -13.79
CA TRP A 305 11.74 -9.32 -14.45
C TRP A 305 12.95 -8.38 -14.25
N THR A 306 13.76 -8.63 -13.24
CA THR A 306 14.99 -7.88 -12.94
C THR A 306 16.15 -8.82 -12.63
N THR A 307 17.36 -8.39 -12.90
CA THR A 307 18.58 -9.10 -12.45
C THR A 307 18.96 -8.75 -11.01
N GLY A 308 18.42 -7.66 -10.45
CA GLY A 308 18.66 -7.14 -9.13
C GLY A 308 18.64 -5.61 -9.11
N VAL A 309 18.91 -5.02 -7.95
CA VAL A 309 18.99 -3.57 -7.76
C VAL A 309 20.47 -3.15 -7.83
N ASP A 310 20.75 -2.03 -8.48
CA ASP A 310 22.09 -1.45 -8.46
C ASP A 310 22.40 -0.87 -7.07
N MET A 311 23.34 -1.50 -6.37
CA MET A 311 23.73 -1.14 -5.00
C MET A 311 25.03 -0.30 -4.95
N ASP A 312 25.62 0.11 -6.09
CA ASP A 312 26.79 1.00 -6.10
C ASP A 312 26.35 2.47 -5.89
N PRO A 313 26.65 3.10 -4.73
CA PRO A 313 26.24 4.47 -4.45
C PRO A 313 26.87 5.52 -5.37
N ASN A 314 27.88 5.15 -6.16
CA ASN A 314 28.51 6.02 -7.16
C ASN A 314 27.90 5.85 -8.55
N SER A 315 27.02 4.88 -8.74
CA SER A 315 26.33 4.65 -10.01
C SER A 315 25.22 5.69 -10.24
N GLU A 316 24.99 6.04 -11.50
CA GLU A 316 23.84 6.87 -11.90
C GLU A 316 22.49 6.15 -11.70
N THR A 317 22.53 4.82 -11.67
CA THR A 317 21.36 3.96 -11.50
C THR A 317 21.25 3.38 -10.09
N TYR A 318 22.00 3.93 -9.12
CA TYR A 318 21.93 3.50 -7.73
C TYR A 318 20.50 3.42 -7.20
N GLY A 319 20.16 2.29 -6.59
CA GLY A 319 18.84 2.00 -6.06
C GLY A 319 17.77 1.63 -7.10
N ARG A 320 18.12 1.53 -8.39
CA ARG A 320 17.18 1.13 -9.44
C ARG A 320 17.31 -0.36 -9.76
N PRO A 321 16.19 -1.09 -9.97
CA PRO A 321 16.25 -2.44 -10.49
C PRO A 321 16.69 -2.44 -11.96
N ALA A 322 17.58 -3.38 -12.31
CA ALA A 322 18.01 -3.61 -13.68
C ALA A 322 17.02 -4.54 -14.39
N VAL A 323 16.12 -3.94 -15.17
CA VAL A 323 15.04 -4.65 -15.86
C VAL A 323 15.59 -5.60 -16.92
N VAL A 324 15.04 -6.82 -16.96
CA VAL A 324 15.35 -7.81 -18.01
C VAL A 324 14.46 -7.55 -19.23
N PRO A 325 15.02 -7.20 -20.40
CA PRO A 325 14.22 -6.79 -21.56
C PRO A 325 13.16 -7.80 -22.01
N GLU A 326 13.43 -9.08 -21.89
CA GLU A 326 12.51 -10.17 -22.25
C GLU A 326 11.17 -10.08 -21.48
N TYR A 327 11.21 -9.60 -20.23
CA TYR A 327 10.06 -9.51 -19.33
C TYR A 327 9.51 -8.09 -19.18
N SER A 328 10.06 -7.12 -19.92
CA SER A 328 9.56 -5.75 -19.95
C SER A 328 8.37 -5.59 -20.88
N THR A 329 7.22 -5.25 -20.35
CA THR A 329 6.01 -5.01 -21.18
C THR A 329 6.13 -3.71 -21.97
N ALA A 330 6.87 -2.70 -21.44
CA ALA A 330 7.16 -1.47 -22.16
C ALA A 330 8.07 -1.68 -23.39
N GLN A 331 9.10 -2.52 -23.26
CA GLN A 331 10.03 -2.81 -24.38
C GLN A 331 9.43 -3.75 -25.42
N ASN A 332 8.58 -4.70 -24.99
CA ASN A 332 7.88 -5.59 -25.88
C ASN A 332 6.74 -4.89 -26.65
N GLY A 333 6.12 -3.90 -26.02
CA GLY A 333 5.19 -2.98 -26.66
C GLY A 333 3.71 -3.28 -26.42
N GLU A 334 2.87 -2.31 -26.78
CA GLU A 334 1.41 -2.37 -26.74
C GLU A 334 0.89 -3.48 -27.67
N ASP A 335 -0.15 -4.21 -27.27
CA ASP A 335 -0.74 -5.35 -27.96
C ASP A 335 0.21 -6.56 -28.18
N VAL A 336 1.27 -6.67 -27.35
CA VAL A 336 2.20 -7.79 -27.34
C VAL A 336 2.11 -8.54 -26.01
N ASN A 337 1.81 -9.83 -26.08
CA ASN A 337 1.75 -10.70 -24.90
C ASN A 337 3.17 -11.04 -24.42
N THR A 338 3.60 -10.45 -23.31
CA THR A 338 4.84 -10.79 -22.63
C THR A 338 4.62 -11.99 -21.73
N THR A 339 5.26 -13.12 -22.04
CA THR A 339 5.01 -14.39 -21.37
C THR A 339 6.04 -14.73 -20.30
N GLY A 340 5.61 -15.46 -19.27
CA GLY A 340 6.53 -16.01 -18.25
C GLY A 340 7.07 -14.99 -17.26
N VAL A 341 6.43 -13.86 -17.07
CA VAL A 341 6.85 -12.84 -16.09
C VAL A 341 6.63 -13.36 -14.68
N CYS A 342 7.64 -13.32 -13.85
CA CYS A 342 7.59 -13.72 -12.44
C CYS A 342 8.18 -12.64 -11.52
N PRO A 343 7.47 -12.25 -10.47
CA PRO A 343 6.15 -12.73 -10.05
C PRO A 343 5.03 -12.22 -10.98
N ALA A 344 3.83 -12.75 -10.81
CA ALA A 344 2.61 -12.18 -11.39
C ALA A 344 2.25 -10.84 -10.74
N ALA A 345 1.26 -10.13 -11.28
CA ALA A 345 0.71 -8.89 -10.70
C ALA A 345 0.25 -9.04 -9.24
N LEU A 346 -0.20 -10.23 -8.85
CA LEU A 346 -0.47 -10.57 -7.45
C LEU A 346 0.77 -10.40 -6.54
N GLY A 347 1.96 -10.35 -7.11
CA GLY A 347 3.23 -10.21 -6.42
C GLY A 347 3.73 -11.48 -5.75
N THR A 348 5.00 -11.49 -5.35
CA THR A 348 5.56 -12.53 -4.49
C THR A 348 4.95 -12.50 -3.08
N LYS A 349 4.47 -11.35 -2.65
CA LYS A 349 3.67 -11.11 -1.44
C LYS A 349 2.63 -10.04 -1.73
N ASP A 350 1.49 -10.13 -1.12
CA ASP A 350 0.44 -9.11 -1.17
C ASP A 350 0.09 -8.63 0.26
N GLN A 351 -1.16 -8.25 0.53
CA GLN A 351 -1.61 -7.68 1.80
C GLN A 351 -1.46 -8.61 3.03
N GLN A 352 -1.26 -9.91 2.86
CA GLN A 352 -1.07 -10.83 3.99
C GLN A 352 0.18 -10.42 4.79
N PRO A 353 0.05 -10.15 6.12
CA PRO A 353 1.13 -9.54 6.87
C PRO A 353 2.29 -10.50 7.13
N ALA A 354 3.51 -10.00 6.99
CA ALA A 354 4.72 -10.62 7.51
C ALA A 354 4.98 -10.13 8.95
N ALA A 355 5.88 -10.79 9.65
CA ALA A 355 6.25 -10.44 11.02
C ALA A 355 7.73 -10.72 11.29
N PHE A 356 8.33 -9.89 12.14
CA PHE A 356 9.66 -10.14 12.69
C PHE A 356 9.58 -10.72 14.09
N SER A 357 10.41 -11.72 14.39
CA SER A 357 10.54 -12.28 15.73
C SER A 357 11.91 -11.95 16.34
N PRO A 358 11.97 -11.13 17.40
CA PRO A 358 13.24 -10.84 18.09
C PRO A 358 13.82 -12.05 18.83
N LYS A 359 13.05 -13.15 18.99
CA LYS A 359 13.52 -14.38 19.61
C LYS A 359 14.34 -15.24 18.66
N THR A 360 14.00 -15.23 17.37
CA THR A 360 14.68 -16.01 16.34
C THR A 360 15.56 -15.13 15.45
N ASN A 361 15.38 -13.82 15.51
CA ASN A 361 15.98 -12.82 14.62
C ASN A 361 15.64 -13.05 13.14
N LEU A 362 14.43 -13.56 12.88
CA LEU A 362 13.98 -13.87 11.53
C LEU A 362 12.68 -13.15 11.21
N PHE A 363 12.51 -12.81 9.93
CA PHE A 363 11.23 -12.41 9.36
C PHE A 363 10.47 -13.66 8.90
N TYR A 364 9.17 -13.68 9.15
CA TYR A 364 8.26 -14.75 8.73
C TYR A 364 7.30 -14.18 7.70
N VAL A 365 7.40 -14.65 6.47
CA VAL A 365 6.77 -14.02 5.31
C VAL A 365 5.89 -15.04 4.58
N PRO A 366 4.56 -14.83 4.54
CA PRO A 366 3.69 -15.57 3.63
C PRO A 366 3.91 -15.07 2.21
N THR A 367 4.15 -15.99 1.26
CA THR A 367 4.47 -15.61 -0.12
C THR A 367 3.51 -16.25 -1.10
N ASN A 368 3.32 -15.58 -2.25
CA ASN A 368 2.79 -16.16 -3.46
C ASN A 368 3.95 -16.68 -4.32
N HIS A 369 3.68 -17.73 -5.12
CA HIS A 369 4.66 -18.33 -6.02
C HIS A 369 4.00 -18.55 -7.37
N VAL A 370 3.72 -17.43 -8.06
CA VAL A 370 2.94 -17.35 -9.29
C VAL A 370 3.63 -16.48 -10.32
N CYS A 371 3.45 -16.84 -11.58
CA CYS A 371 3.90 -16.08 -12.75
C CYS A 371 2.72 -15.67 -13.60
N MET A 372 2.94 -14.86 -14.63
CA MET A 372 1.88 -14.40 -15.53
C MET A 372 2.36 -14.26 -16.96
N ASP A 373 1.37 -14.27 -17.87
CA ASP A 373 1.46 -13.66 -19.18
C ASP A 373 0.69 -12.33 -19.13
N TYR A 374 1.23 -11.30 -19.76
CA TYR A 374 0.74 -9.93 -19.61
C TYR A 374 0.75 -9.20 -20.95
N GLU A 375 -0.42 -8.70 -21.38
CA GLU A 375 -0.60 -7.99 -22.64
C GLU A 375 -1.21 -6.60 -22.38
N PRO A 376 -0.39 -5.51 -22.47
CA PRO A 376 -0.90 -4.16 -22.35
C PRO A 376 -1.66 -3.74 -23.60
N PHE A 377 -2.74 -2.99 -23.43
CA PHE A 377 -3.53 -2.42 -24.53
C PHE A 377 -3.96 -0.99 -24.19
N ARG A 378 -4.27 -0.20 -25.20
CA ARG A 378 -4.70 1.17 -25.01
C ARG A 378 -6.10 1.28 -24.43
N VAL A 379 -6.27 2.08 -23.40
CA VAL A 379 -7.54 2.38 -22.74
C VAL A 379 -7.74 3.89 -22.62
N ALA A 380 -8.96 4.37 -22.78
CA ALA A 380 -9.32 5.76 -22.54
C ALA A 380 -9.79 5.94 -21.10
N TYR A 381 -9.32 7.02 -20.47
CA TYR A 381 -9.78 7.38 -19.13
C TYR A 381 -11.21 7.92 -19.16
N THR A 382 -12.04 7.43 -18.27
CA THR A 382 -13.34 7.98 -17.93
C THR A 382 -13.52 7.82 -16.42
N ALA A 383 -13.80 8.92 -15.72
CA ALA A 383 -13.96 8.90 -14.26
C ALA A 383 -14.99 7.87 -13.81
N GLY A 384 -14.66 7.07 -12.82
CA GLY A 384 -15.52 6.01 -12.28
C GLY A 384 -15.67 4.78 -13.18
N GLN A 385 -14.88 4.67 -14.26
CA GLN A 385 -14.80 3.48 -15.11
C GLN A 385 -13.43 2.83 -14.98
N PRO A 386 -13.31 1.50 -15.19
CA PRO A 386 -12.03 0.81 -15.15
C PRO A 386 -11.02 1.42 -16.14
N TYR A 387 -9.84 1.75 -15.64
CA TYR A 387 -8.71 2.34 -16.39
C TYR A 387 -7.49 1.41 -16.29
N VAL A 388 -7.69 0.11 -16.48
CA VAL A 388 -6.65 -0.92 -16.31
C VAL A 388 -5.67 -0.92 -17.49
N GLY A 389 -6.12 -1.19 -18.71
CA GLY A 389 -5.28 -1.14 -19.90
C GLY A 389 -4.34 -2.34 -20.08
N ALA A 390 -4.65 -3.49 -19.48
CA ALA A 390 -3.98 -4.75 -19.76
C ALA A 390 -4.90 -5.95 -19.49
N THR A 391 -4.58 -7.07 -20.13
CA THR A 391 -5.05 -8.40 -19.74
C THR A 391 -3.89 -9.23 -19.23
N LEU A 392 -4.17 -10.10 -18.27
CA LEU A 392 -3.17 -11.01 -17.74
C LEU A 392 -3.77 -12.38 -17.43
N SER A 393 -2.95 -13.41 -17.46
CA SER A 393 -3.26 -14.73 -16.94
C SER A 393 -2.21 -15.16 -15.96
N MET A 394 -2.63 -15.59 -14.75
CA MET A 394 -1.74 -16.02 -13.69
C MET A 394 -1.76 -17.55 -13.57
N TYR A 395 -0.58 -18.13 -13.29
CA TYR A 395 -0.40 -19.57 -13.13
C TYR A 395 0.73 -19.87 -12.15
N PRO A 396 0.75 -21.10 -11.56
CA PRO A 396 1.83 -21.50 -10.64
C PRO A 396 3.20 -21.33 -11.29
N ALA A 397 4.16 -20.79 -10.55
CA ALA A 397 5.53 -20.61 -11.03
C ALA A 397 6.16 -21.95 -11.43
N PRO A 398 7.10 -21.97 -12.38
CA PRO A 398 7.92 -23.15 -12.65
C PRO A 398 8.56 -23.65 -11.35
N ASN A 399 8.66 -24.95 -11.16
CA ASN A 399 9.17 -25.59 -9.94
C ASN A 399 8.29 -25.44 -8.68
N SER A 400 7.04 -25.02 -8.82
CA SER A 400 6.10 -24.87 -7.71
C SER A 400 5.68 -26.22 -7.08
N HIS A 401 5.98 -27.35 -7.75
CA HIS A 401 5.46 -28.68 -7.38
C HIS A 401 3.94 -28.70 -7.15
N GLY A 402 3.19 -27.80 -7.84
CA GLY A 402 1.75 -27.64 -7.74
C GLY A 402 1.29 -26.70 -6.62
N GLY A 403 2.20 -26.11 -5.84
CA GLY A 403 1.89 -25.07 -4.85
C GLY A 403 1.91 -23.67 -5.47
N MET A 404 1.07 -22.76 -4.98
CA MET A 404 1.04 -21.35 -5.42
C MET A 404 1.50 -20.38 -4.33
N GLY A 405 2.09 -20.88 -3.24
CA GLY A 405 2.59 -20.05 -2.16
C GLY A 405 3.51 -20.82 -1.21
N ASN A 406 4.25 -20.06 -0.43
CA ASN A 406 5.13 -20.57 0.61
C ASN A 406 4.95 -19.74 1.90
N PHE A 407 5.52 -20.26 2.98
CA PHE A 407 5.76 -19.51 4.20
C PHE A 407 7.26 -19.60 4.50
N ILE A 408 7.96 -18.49 4.35
CA ILE A 408 9.42 -18.46 4.46
C ILE A 408 9.87 -17.84 5.79
N ALA A 409 11.03 -18.27 6.29
CA ALA A 409 11.78 -17.60 7.33
C ALA A 409 13.00 -16.93 6.65
N TRP A 410 13.10 -15.62 6.76
CA TRP A 410 14.12 -14.79 6.11
C TRP A 410 15.03 -14.18 7.18
N ASP A 411 16.37 -14.25 6.96
CA ASP A 411 17.41 -13.71 7.85
C ASP A 411 17.92 -12.37 7.36
#